data_d11671b0fae270adb77d81feaec6d069
#
_entry.id   d11671b0fae270adb77d81feaec6d069
#
_cell.length_a   1.000
_cell.length_b   1.000
_cell.length_c   1.000
_cell.angle_alpha   90.00
_cell.angle_beta   90.00
_cell.angle_gamma   90.00
#
_symmetry.space_group_name_H-M   'P 1'
#
loop_
_entity.id
_entity.type
_entity.pdbx_description
1 polymer ?
#
loop_
_entity_poly.entity_id
_entity_poly.type
_entity_poly.pdbx_seq_one_letter_code
_entity_poly.pdbx_strand_id
1 'polypeptide(L)'
;RQEVKEYIERRYNHDGKQRVFSAGTFTTLKLKAVLKDVARVHRVPVNIVNYITAIFEDDNMSWTDLFTMAATNKKIHSFIMEYPQVIEDIRTLMGQPRSSSVHASALLVTPDSKDGKDLECFDFTPIKKIDGVLISEFDGYSLDEQGLLKNDCLGIKELSKLQAVINICNDKYHTDITFQNIVQSGLDDPKVYQLLQKGYTQNIFQFSSKGMTKFLVS
;
A
#
# COMPACT_ATOMS: atom_id res chain seq x y z
N ARG A 1 3.96 8.88 -14.36
CA ARG A 1 4.33 7.52 -13.90
C ARG A 1 4.27 6.50 -15.01
N GLN A 2 3.21 6.48 -15.83
CA GLN A 2 3.05 5.54 -16.93
C GLN A 2 4.17 5.71 -17.96
N GLU A 3 4.47 6.92 -18.37
CA GLU A 3 5.57 7.24 -19.31
C GLU A 3 6.94 6.73 -18.84
N VAL A 4 7.19 6.80 -17.50
CA VAL A 4 8.44 6.27 -16.91
C VAL A 4 8.48 4.75 -17.01
N LYS A 5 7.36 4.07 -16.74
CA LYS A 5 7.28 2.61 -16.91
C LYS A 5 7.53 2.19 -18.35
N GLU A 6 6.87 2.84 -19.29
CA GLU A 6 7.05 2.58 -20.73
C GLU A 6 8.46 2.87 -21.20
N TYR A 7 9.12 3.90 -20.65
CA TYR A 7 10.53 4.16 -20.92
C TYR A 7 11.41 3.01 -20.44
N ILE A 8 11.20 2.52 -19.21
CA ILE A 8 11.96 1.41 -18.62
C ILE A 8 11.74 0.14 -19.45
N GLU A 9 10.48 -0.16 -19.81
CA GLU A 9 10.16 -1.31 -20.65
C GLU A 9 10.87 -1.25 -22.00
N ARG A 10 10.82 -0.11 -22.69
CA ARG A 10 11.52 0.07 -23.98
C ARG A 10 13.03 -0.04 -23.86
N ARG A 11 13.59 0.39 -22.73
CA ARG A 11 15.05 0.39 -22.53
C ARG A 11 15.58 -1.01 -22.22
N TYR A 12 14.86 -1.80 -21.46
CA TYR A 12 15.35 -3.07 -20.94
C TYR A 12 14.75 -4.31 -21.59
N ASN A 13 13.56 -4.21 -22.18
CA ASN A 13 12.97 -5.27 -23.00
C ASN A 13 13.50 -5.18 -24.44
N HIS A 14 14.77 -5.46 -24.65
CA HIS A 14 15.40 -5.51 -25.97
C HIS A 14 15.62 -6.95 -26.41
N ASP A 15 15.99 -7.15 -27.70
CA ASP A 15 16.28 -8.47 -28.31
C ASP A 15 15.15 -9.50 -28.16
N GLY A 16 13.89 -9.02 -28.09
CA GLY A 16 12.72 -9.87 -27.89
C GLY A 16 12.58 -10.47 -26.48
N LYS A 17 13.44 -10.06 -25.55
CA LYS A 17 13.48 -10.56 -24.17
C LYS A 17 12.61 -9.72 -23.24
N GLN A 18 11.94 -10.39 -22.30
CA GLN A 18 11.10 -9.77 -21.29
C GLN A 18 11.85 -9.70 -19.95
N ARG A 19 12.39 -8.53 -19.64
CA ARG A 19 13.19 -8.30 -18.43
C ARG A 19 12.50 -7.42 -17.40
N VAL A 20 11.45 -6.69 -17.81
CA VAL A 20 10.71 -5.75 -16.97
C VAL A 20 9.37 -6.32 -16.61
N PHE A 21 9.05 -6.33 -15.33
CA PHE A 21 7.78 -6.82 -14.79
C PHE A 21 7.42 -6.10 -13.49
N SER A 22 6.15 -6.17 -13.08
CA SER A 22 5.67 -5.61 -11.82
C SER A 22 5.68 -6.68 -10.72
N ALA A 23 5.92 -6.28 -9.48
CA ALA A 23 5.77 -7.20 -8.36
C ALA A 23 4.30 -7.56 -8.12
N GLY A 24 4.07 -8.81 -7.75
CA GLY A 24 2.79 -9.26 -7.23
C GLY A 24 2.55 -8.74 -5.80
N THR A 25 1.31 -8.52 -5.45
CA THR A 25 0.88 -8.20 -4.10
C THR A 25 -0.23 -9.15 -3.68
N PHE A 26 -0.11 -9.73 -2.51
CA PHE A 26 -1.12 -10.60 -1.94
C PHE A 26 -1.90 -9.87 -0.84
N THR A 27 -3.22 -9.90 -0.95
CA THR A 27 -4.10 -9.48 0.13
C THR A 27 -4.45 -10.70 0.96
N THR A 28 -4.13 -10.65 2.25
CA THR A 28 -4.46 -11.72 3.20
C THR A 28 -5.82 -11.47 3.87
N LEU A 29 -6.46 -12.55 4.29
CA LEU A 29 -7.70 -12.49 5.06
C LEU A 29 -7.42 -12.01 6.48
N LYS A 30 -7.81 -10.76 6.78
CA LYS A 30 -7.78 -10.18 8.12
C LYS A 30 -9.10 -10.45 8.85
N LEU A 31 -9.09 -10.39 10.19
CA LEU A 31 -10.22 -10.79 11.04
C LEU A 31 -11.57 -10.23 10.58
N LYS A 32 -11.66 -8.93 10.32
CA LYS A 32 -12.91 -8.26 9.91
C LYS A 32 -13.42 -8.74 8.55
N ALA A 33 -12.51 -9.00 7.62
CA ALA A 33 -12.85 -9.48 6.27
C ALA A 33 -13.25 -10.95 6.30
N VAL A 34 -12.45 -11.82 6.95
CA VAL A 34 -12.73 -13.25 7.02
C VAL A 34 -14.03 -13.53 7.78
N LEU A 35 -14.31 -12.78 8.86
CA LEU A 35 -15.57 -12.90 9.59
C LEU A 35 -16.78 -12.63 8.69
N LYS A 36 -16.74 -11.58 7.87
CA LYS A 36 -17.82 -11.28 6.93
C LYS A 36 -17.98 -12.36 5.84
N ASP A 37 -16.88 -12.85 5.31
CA ASP A 37 -16.91 -13.87 4.24
C ASP A 37 -17.39 -15.22 4.78
N VAL A 38 -16.87 -15.69 5.91
CA VAL A 38 -17.28 -16.97 6.54
C VAL A 38 -18.72 -16.90 7.04
N ALA A 39 -19.10 -15.84 7.75
CA ALA A 39 -20.46 -15.67 8.24
C ALA A 39 -21.50 -15.69 7.10
N ARG A 40 -21.17 -15.14 5.94
CA ARG A 40 -22.02 -15.19 4.74
C ARG A 40 -22.22 -16.63 4.25
N VAL A 41 -21.16 -17.44 4.23
CA VAL A 41 -21.25 -18.86 3.84
C VAL A 41 -22.13 -19.64 4.83
N HIS A 42 -21.99 -19.36 6.13
CA HIS A 42 -22.79 -19.96 7.19
C HIS A 42 -24.21 -19.32 7.32
N ARG A 43 -24.58 -18.41 6.43
CA ARG A 43 -25.88 -17.72 6.40
C ARG A 43 -26.22 -16.98 7.70
N VAL A 44 -25.21 -16.50 8.40
CA VAL A 44 -25.41 -15.63 9.57
C VAL A 44 -26.04 -14.31 9.11
N PRO A 45 -27.07 -13.81 9.81
CA PRO A 45 -27.72 -12.56 9.44
C PRO A 45 -26.77 -11.39 9.33
N VAL A 46 -26.81 -10.63 8.22
CA VAL A 46 -25.88 -9.55 7.89
C VAL A 46 -25.85 -8.45 8.96
N ASN A 47 -26.98 -8.16 9.58
CA ASN A 47 -27.11 -7.20 10.67
C ASN A 47 -26.27 -7.61 11.89
N ILE A 48 -26.22 -8.88 12.26
CA ILE A 48 -25.40 -9.42 13.34
C ILE A 48 -23.93 -9.23 12.99
N VAL A 49 -23.53 -9.64 11.80
CA VAL A 49 -22.14 -9.55 11.31
C VAL A 49 -21.67 -8.10 11.29
N ASN A 50 -22.48 -7.19 10.74
CA ASN A 50 -22.15 -5.76 10.70
C ASN A 50 -22.03 -5.16 12.11
N TYR A 51 -22.91 -5.57 13.02
CA TYR A 51 -22.85 -5.13 14.40
C TYR A 51 -21.52 -5.57 15.08
N ILE A 52 -21.16 -6.86 14.96
CA ILE A 52 -19.91 -7.39 15.54
C ILE A 52 -18.69 -6.72 14.90
N THR A 53 -18.65 -6.58 13.57
CA THR A 53 -17.51 -5.95 12.88
C THR A 53 -17.39 -4.45 13.11
N ALA A 54 -18.47 -3.77 13.50
CA ALA A 54 -18.44 -2.35 13.89
C ALA A 54 -17.78 -2.11 15.28
N ILE A 55 -17.74 -3.14 16.13
CA ILE A 55 -17.06 -3.07 17.44
C ILE A 55 -15.53 -3.13 17.26
N PHE A 56 -15.04 -3.69 16.15
CA PHE A 56 -13.61 -3.80 15.88
C PHE A 56 -13.00 -2.42 15.55
N GLU A 57 -12.12 -1.95 16.41
CA GLU A 57 -11.50 -0.62 16.31
C GLU A 57 -10.44 -0.58 15.20
N ASP A 58 -9.71 -1.69 14.98
CA ASP A 58 -8.64 -1.81 13.99
C ASP A 58 -8.94 -2.93 12.99
N ASP A 59 -8.59 -2.69 11.74
CA ASP A 59 -8.66 -3.71 10.68
C ASP A 59 -7.53 -4.76 10.79
N ASN A 60 -6.48 -4.48 11.58
CA ASN A 60 -5.33 -5.37 11.81
C ASN A 60 -5.44 -6.23 13.08
N MET A 61 -6.61 -6.32 13.67
CA MET A 61 -6.84 -7.16 14.84
C MET A 61 -6.41 -8.61 14.61
N SER A 62 -5.73 -9.16 15.60
CA SER A 62 -5.29 -10.55 15.64
C SER A 62 -6.39 -11.50 16.11
N TRP A 63 -6.13 -12.78 15.99
CA TRP A 63 -6.99 -13.83 16.55
C TRP A 63 -7.15 -13.69 18.07
N THR A 64 -6.06 -13.40 18.78
CA THR A 64 -6.06 -13.22 20.23
C THR A 64 -6.87 -12.01 20.67
N ASP A 65 -6.90 -10.93 19.88
CA ASP A 65 -7.68 -9.73 20.19
C ASP A 65 -9.18 -10.02 20.21
N LEU A 66 -9.67 -10.92 19.33
CA LEU A 66 -11.07 -11.33 19.33
C LEU A 66 -11.49 -11.92 20.68
N PHE A 67 -10.69 -12.79 21.27
CA PHE A 67 -11.00 -13.42 22.56
C PHE A 67 -10.79 -12.46 23.74
N THR A 68 -9.80 -11.59 23.66
CA THR A 68 -9.59 -10.52 24.66
C THR A 68 -10.82 -9.62 24.70
N MET A 69 -11.34 -9.24 23.54
CA MET A 69 -12.58 -8.45 23.47
C MET A 69 -13.80 -9.24 23.94
N ALA A 70 -13.89 -10.53 23.65
CA ALA A 70 -14.99 -11.37 24.11
C ALA A 70 -15.06 -11.48 25.65
N ALA A 71 -13.93 -11.38 26.34
CA ALA A 71 -13.87 -11.40 27.81
C ALA A 71 -14.56 -10.19 28.43
N THR A 72 -14.59 -9.04 27.74
CA THR A 72 -15.18 -7.79 28.22
C THR A 72 -16.49 -7.41 27.52
N ASN A 73 -16.72 -7.91 26.31
CA ASN A 73 -17.88 -7.58 25.50
C ASN A 73 -18.84 -8.78 25.35
N LYS A 74 -19.96 -8.73 26.05
CA LYS A 74 -20.98 -9.80 26.05
C LYS A 74 -21.52 -10.12 24.66
N LYS A 75 -21.57 -9.17 23.74
CA LYS A 75 -22.08 -9.40 22.37
C LYS A 75 -21.11 -10.24 21.52
N ILE A 76 -19.82 -9.95 21.62
CA ILE A 76 -18.79 -10.76 20.97
C ILE A 76 -18.76 -12.15 21.58
N HIS A 77 -18.83 -12.25 22.91
CA HIS A 77 -18.90 -13.53 23.62
C HIS A 77 -20.11 -14.35 23.15
N SER A 78 -21.31 -13.78 23.13
CA SER A 78 -22.52 -14.47 22.66
C SER A 78 -22.39 -14.93 21.20
N PHE A 79 -21.81 -14.10 20.34
CA PHE A 79 -21.57 -14.46 18.94
C PHE A 79 -20.66 -15.68 18.79
N ILE A 80 -19.57 -15.73 19.55
CA ILE A 80 -18.63 -16.86 19.55
C ILE A 80 -19.35 -18.15 20.01
N MET A 81 -20.17 -18.08 21.04
CA MET A 81 -20.90 -19.23 21.58
C MET A 81 -22.04 -19.70 20.66
N GLU A 82 -22.70 -18.77 19.96
CA GLU A 82 -23.80 -19.07 19.06
C GLU A 82 -23.34 -19.64 17.70
N TYR A 83 -22.16 -19.20 17.22
CA TYR A 83 -21.64 -19.59 15.92
C TYR A 83 -20.25 -20.26 15.99
N PRO A 84 -20.08 -21.37 16.75
CA PRO A 84 -18.75 -21.96 16.98
C PRO A 84 -18.08 -22.44 15.68
N GLN A 85 -18.86 -22.93 14.70
CA GLN A 85 -18.33 -23.36 13.41
C GLN A 85 -17.79 -22.18 12.58
N VAL A 86 -18.43 -21.03 12.65
CA VAL A 86 -17.92 -19.78 12.03
C VAL A 86 -16.57 -19.41 12.61
N ILE A 87 -16.43 -19.53 13.93
CA ILE A 87 -15.18 -19.20 14.64
C ILE A 87 -14.04 -20.14 14.22
N GLU A 88 -14.31 -21.44 14.10
CA GLU A 88 -13.30 -22.43 13.68
C GLU A 88 -12.85 -22.19 12.22
N ASP A 89 -13.80 -21.91 11.33
CA ASP A 89 -13.47 -21.64 9.94
C ASP A 89 -12.68 -20.31 9.80
N ILE A 90 -13.00 -19.29 10.60
CA ILE A 90 -12.23 -18.05 10.67
C ILE A 90 -10.80 -18.34 11.10
N ARG A 91 -10.61 -19.17 12.14
CA ARG A 91 -9.28 -19.58 12.61
C ARG A 91 -8.44 -20.19 11.51
N THR A 92 -9.05 -21.08 10.72
CA THR A 92 -8.39 -21.79 9.62
C THR A 92 -8.02 -20.86 8.46
N LEU A 93 -8.89 -19.90 8.14
CA LEU A 93 -8.74 -19.03 6.97
C LEU A 93 -7.99 -17.72 7.26
N MET A 94 -7.90 -17.30 8.51
CA MET A 94 -7.25 -16.06 8.88
C MET A 94 -5.76 -16.08 8.49
N GLY A 95 -5.32 -15.01 7.82
CA GLY A 95 -3.95 -14.89 7.32
C GLY A 95 -3.70 -15.55 5.97
N GLN A 96 -4.62 -16.39 5.48
CA GLN A 96 -4.49 -16.99 4.15
C GLN A 96 -4.59 -15.95 3.04
N PRO A 97 -3.88 -16.14 1.90
CA PRO A 97 -4.01 -15.28 0.74
C PRO A 97 -5.45 -15.30 0.20
N ARG A 98 -6.05 -14.13 0.02
CA ARG A 98 -7.39 -13.97 -0.54
C ARG A 98 -7.35 -13.66 -2.03
N SER A 99 -6.49 -12.76 -2.42
CA SER A 99 -6.35 -12.32 -3.81
C SER A 99 -4.93 -11.83 -4.07
N SER A 100 -4.55 -11.86 -5.34
CA SER A 100 -3.33 -11.24 -5.80
C SER A 100 -3.66 -10.09 -6.76
N SER A 101 -2.84 -9.06 -6.73
CA SER A 101 -2.97 -7.88 -7.57
C SER A 101 -1.60 -7.35 -8.00
N VAL A 102 -1.61 -6.38 -8.91
CA VAL A 102 -0.40 -5.66 -9.30
C VAL A 102 0.01 -4.71 -8.19
N HIS A 103 1.27 -4.75 -7.76
CA HIS A 103 1.80 -3.72 -6.86
C HIS A 103 1.73 -2.35 -7.54
N ALA A 104 1.23 -1.34 -6.81
CA ALA A 104 0.93 -0.03 -7.40
C ALA A 104 2.15 0.67 -8.03
N SER A 105 3.34 0.51 -7.46
CA SER A 105 4.55 1.25 -7.84
C SER A 105 5.74 0.38 -8.20
N ALA A 106 5.80 -0.85 -7.68
CA ALA A 106 6.97 -1.71 -7.82
C ALA A 106 7.17 -2.20 -9.25
N LEU A 107 8.36 -1.95 -9.76
CA LEU A 107 8.85 -2.41 -11.04
C LEU A 107 10.21 -3.07 -10.83
N LEU A 108 10.38 -4.25 -11.41
CA LEU A 108 11.63 -4.99 -11.35
C LEU A 108 12.22 -5.09 -12.74
N VAL A 109 13.55 -5.10 -12.80
CA VAL A 109 14.31 -5.28 -14.00
C VAL A 109 15.32 -6.39 -13.73
N THR A 110 15.28 -7.45 -14.53
CA THR A 110 16.24 -8.54 -14.42
C THR A 110 17.56 -8.13 -15.09
N PRO A 111 18.71 -8.71 -14.69
CA PRO A 111 19.96 -8.54 -15.41
C PRO A 111 19.84 -9.13 -16.83
N ASP A 112 20.65 -8.59 -17.75
CA ASP A 112 20.66 -9.05 -19.16
C ASP A 112 21.17 -10.49 -19.28
N SER A 113 22.23 -10.82 -18.54
CA SER A 113 22.84 -12.15 -18.59
C SER A 113 23.57 -12.50 -17.30
N LYS A 114 23.69 -13.80 -17.07
CA LYS A 114 24.55 -14.36 -16.03
C LYS A 114 25.25 -15.60 -16.56
N ASP A 115 26.57 -15.67 -16.39
CA ASP A 115 27.39 -16.82 -16.83
C ASP A 115 27.22 -17.18 -18.32
N GLY A 116 27.06 -16.15 -19.19
CA GLY A 116 26.87 -16.31 -20.64
C GLY A 116 25.47 -16.76 -21.06
N LYS A 117 24.50 -16.80 -20.15
CA LYS A 117 23.09 -17.05 -20.44
C LYS A 117 22.31 -15.76 -20.42
N ASP A 118 21.54 -15.50 -21.49
CA ASP A 118 20.53 -14.46 -21.49
C ASP A 118 19.43 -14.77 -20.46
N LEU A 119 19.05 -13.78 -19.67
CA LEU A 119 18.05 -13.92 -18.62
C LEU A 119 16.80 -13.11 -18.93
N GLU A 120 15.66 -13.65 -18.50
CA GLU A 120 14.34 -13.03 -18.59
C GLU A 120 13.64 -13.09 -17.23
N CYS A 121 12.53 -12.39 -17.09
CA CYS A 121 11.74 -12.42 -15.87
C CYS A 121 11.26 -13.84 -15.48
N PHE A 122 11.07 -14.71 -16.47
CA PHE A 122 10.64 -16.10 -16.28
C PHE A 122 11.71 -16.99 -15.63
N ASP A 123 12.98 -16.59 -15.65
CA ASP A 123 14.07 -17.33 -15.02
C ASP A 123 14.11 -17.10 -13.48
N PHE A 124 13.42 -16.07 -12.99
CA PHE A 124 13.43 -15.69 -11.58
C PHE A 124 12.13 -16.03 -10.86
N THR A 125 11.00 -15.93 -11.52
CA THR A 125 9.68 -16.09 -10.90
C THR A 125 8.65 -16.55 -11.93
N PRO A 126 7.65 -17.34 -11.54
CA PRO A 126 6.48 -17.52 -12.38
C PRO A 126 5.81 -16.16 -12.64
N ILE A 127 5.45 -15.93 -13.89
CA ILE A 127 4.85 -14.67 -14.35
C ILE A 127 3.42 -14.92 -14.83
N LYS A 128 2.51 -14.05 -14.43
CA LYS A 128 1.17 -13.95 -14.99
C LYS A 128 0.97 -12.62 -15.67
N LYS A 129 -0.08 -12.52 -16.47
CA LYS A 129 -0.48 -11.27 -17.13
C LYS A 129 -1.85 -10.82 -16.64
N ILE A 130 -1.91 -9.59 -16.08
CA ILE A 130 -3.16 -8.95 -15.68
C ILE A 130 -3.27 -7.63 -16.43
N ASP A 131 -4.34 -7.41 -17.18
CA ASP A 131 -4.58 -6.18 -17.97
C ASP A 131 -3.38 -5.78 -18.85
N GLY A 132 -2.71 -6.77 -19.42
CA GLY A 132 -1.55 -6.55 -20.29
C GLY A 132 -0.21 -6.41 -19.56
N VAL A 133 -0.19 -6.28 -18.24
CA VAL A 133 1.02 -6.12 -17.43
C VAL A 133 1.56 -7.48 -16.97
N LEU A 134 2.86 -7.69 -17.11
CA LEU A 134 3.56 -8.87 -16.56
C LEU A 134 3.74 -8.69 -15.05
N ILE A 135 3.36 -9.69 -14.27
CA ILE A 135 3.35 -9.65 -12.82
C ILE A 135 3.93 -10.94 -12.27
N SER A 136 4.82 -10.82 -11.27
CA SER A 136 5.34 -11.98 -10.56
C SER A 136 4.26 -12.67 -9.72
N GLU A 137 4.35 -14.00 -9.64
CA GLU A 137 3.59 -14.81 -8.68
C GLU A 137 4.25 -14.82 -7.29
N PHE A 138 5.45 -14.27 -7.16
CA PHE A 138 6.09 -13.99 -5.88
C PHE A 138 5.84 -12.54 -5.47
N ASP A 139 5.79 -12.30 -4.16
CA ASP A 139 5.69 -10.96 -3.60
C ASP A 139 7.05 -10.22 -3.61
N GLY A 140 7.02 -8.94 -3.27
CA GLY A 140 8.22 -8.11 -3.29
C GLY A 140 9.32 -8.57 -2.34
N TYR A 141 8.97 -9.18 -1.21
CA TYR A 141 9.95 -9.70 -0.24
C TYR A 141 10.66 -10.92 -0.78
N SER A 142 9.93 -11.88 -1.31
CA SER A 142 10.50 -13.10 -1.91
C SER A 142 11.41 -12.78 -3.10
N LEU A 143 11.09 -11.72 -3.87
CA LEU A 143 11.92 -11.28 -4.99
C LEU A 143 13.21 -10.57 -4.53
N ASP A 144 13.13 -9.81 -3.44
CA ASP A 144 14.29 -9.16 -2.81
C ASP A 144 15.27 -10.20 -2.26
N GLU A 145 14.77 -11.26 -1.62
CA GLU A 145 15.58 -12.42 -1.17
C GLU A 145 16.33 -13.12 -2.30
N GLN A 146 15.79 -13.06 -3.53
CA GLN A 146 16.46 -13.57 -4.74
C GLN A 146 17.48 -12.59 -5.33
N GLY A 147 17.67 -11.41 -4.71
CA GLY A 147 18.60 -10.38 -5.14
C GLY A 147 18.06 -9.48 -6.26
N LEU A 148 16.75 -9.49 -6.54
CA LEU A 148 16.14 -8.60 -7.50
C LEU A 148 15.82 -7.24 -6.86
N LEU A 149 16.31 -6.17 -7.47
CA LEU A 149 16.06 -4.81 -7.00
C LEU A 149 14.66 -4.34 -7.36
N LYS A 150 13.85 -4.09 -6.36
CA LYS A 150 12.51 -3.49 -6.51
C LYS A 150 12.61 -1.97 -6.62
N ASN A 151 12.25 -1.42 -7.76
CA ASN A 151 12.18 0.01 -8.00
C ASN A 151 10.74 0.53 -7.84
N ASP A 152 10.53 1.44 -6.91
CA ASP A 152 9.20 2.02 -6.67
C ASP A 152 9.00 3.32 -7.47
N CYS A 153 8.26 3.23 -8.58
CA CYS A 153 7.88 4.36 -9.41
C CYS A 153 6.57 4.98 -8.91
N LEU A 154 6.65 5.81 -7.89
CA LEU A 154 5.49 6.42 -7.27
C LEU A 154 5.24 7.84 -7.81
N GLY A 155 4.03 8.09 -8.29
CA GLY A 155 3.60 9.44 -8.67
C GLY A 155 2.95 10.14 -7.48
N ILE A 156 3.45 11.33 -7.13
CA ILE A 156 2.94 12.14 -6.00
C ILE A 156 2.26 13.38 -6.59
N LYS A 157 0.93 13.46 -6.48
CA LYS A 157 0.15 14.60 -6.99
C LYS A 157 0.52 15.93 -6.32
N GLU A 158 0.99 15.89 -5.08
CA GLU A 158 1.39 17.09 -4.34
C GLU A 158 2.59 17.80 -4.97
N LEU A 159 3.51 17.07 -5.61
CA LEU A 159 4.60 17.69 -6.37
C LEU A 159 4.10 18.53 -7.55
N SER A 160 3.03 18.10 -8.21
CA SER A 160 2.41 18.89 -9.28
C SER A 160 1.76 20.16 -8.74
N LYS A 161 1.17 20.12 -7.54
CA LYS A 161 0.62 21.31 -6.87
C LYS A 161 1.72 22.28 -6.50
N LEU A 162 2.83 21.79 -5.93
CA LEU A 162 3.98 22.63 -5.60
C LEU A 162 4.56 23.30 -6.86
N GLN A 163 4.70 22.54 -7.96
CA GLN A 163 5.15 23.13 -9.24
C GLN A 163 4.19 24.20 -9.74
N ALA A 164 2.88 23.99 -9.63
CA ALA A 164 1.89 25.00 -10.02
C ALA A 164 2.00 26.28 -9.15
N VAL A 165 2.23 26.14 -7.85
CA VAL A 165 2.46 27.28 -6.95
C VAL A 165 3.73 28.04 -7.34
N ILE A 166 4.83 27.33 -7.61
CA ILE A 166 6.08 27.95 -8.09
C ILE A 166 5.84 28.75 -9.38
N ASN A 167 5.15 28.16 -10.36
CA ASN A 167 4.86 28.83 -11.62
C ASN A 167 4.02 30.10 -11.40
N ILE A 168 2.97 30.04 -10.57
CA ILE A 168 2.13 31.20 -10.23
C ILE A 168 2.95 32.30 -9.55
N CYS A 169 3.85 31.94 -8.63
CA CYS A 169 4.72 32.90 -7.97
C CYS A 169 5.66 33.58 -8.97
N ASN A 170 6.28 32.82 -9.85
CA ASN A 170 7.21 33.33 -10.86
C ASN A 170 6.50 34.28 -11.83
N ASP A 171 5.31 33.88 -12.32
CA ASP A 171 4.52 34.68 -13.24
C ASP A 171 4.04 36.00 -12.59
N LYS A 172 3.49 35.92 -11.37
CA LYS A 172 2.87 37.05 -10.68
C LYS A 172 3.86 38.04 -10.10
N TYR A 173 4.98 37.56 -9.58
CA TYR A 173 5.96 38.36 -8.84
C TYR A 173 7.30 38.50 -9.58
N HIS A 174 7.39 38.02 -10.81
CA HIS A 174 8.60 38.04 -11.64
C HIS A 174 9.82 37.47 -10.92
N THR A 175 9.64 36.37 -10.18
CA THR A 175 10.68 35.66 -9.47
C THR A 175 11.20 34.50 -10.32
N ASP A 176 12.38 33.96 -9.96
CA ASP A 176 12.95 32.76 -10.58
C ASP A 176 13.10 31.65 -9.51
N ILE A 177 11.98 31.29 -8.90
CA ILE A 177 11.94 30.24 -7.89
C ILE A 177 11.93 28.88 -8.60
N THR A 178 12.80 27.98 -8.17
CA THR A 178 12.84 26.60 -8.60
C THR A 178 12.71 25.66 -7.38
N PHE A 179 12.32 24.42 -7.61
CA PHE A 179 12.27 23.40 -6.58
C PHE A 179 13.65 23.24 -5.90
N GLN A 180 14.72 23.33 -6.69
CA GLN A 180 16.09 23.20 -6.22
C GLN A 180 16.50 24.37 -5.31
N ASN A 181 16.13 25.61 -5.65
CA ASN A 181 16.38 26.77 -4.78
C ASN A 181 15.69 26.64 -3.43
N ILE A 182 14.42 26.13 -3.41
CA ILE A 182 13.68 25.92 -2.17
C ILE A 182 14.40 24.92 -1.27
N VAL A 183 14.87 23.79 -1.82
CA VAL A 183 15.62 22.78 -1.05
C VAL A 183 16.96 23.33 -0.56
N GLN A 184 17.65 24.11 -1.38
CA GLN A 184 18.95 24.70 -1.03
C GLN A 184 18.85 25.85 -0.04
N SER A 185 17.72 26.58 0.04
CA SER A 185 17.54 27.68 1.00
C SER A 185 17.45 27.26 2.47
N GLY A 186 17.41 25.96 2.72
CA GLY A 186 17.19 25.39 4.04
C GLY A 186 15.72 25.11 4.31
N LEU A 187 15.46 24.05 5.09
CA LEU A 187 14.09 23.62 5.44
C LEU A 187 13.81 23.84 6.93
N ASP A 188 14.46 24.82 7.53
CA ASP A 188 14.53 25.08 8.98
C ASP A 188 13.87 26.40 9.40
N ASP A 189 13.01 27.00 8.55
CA ASP A 189 12.30 28.25 8.88
C ASP A 189 11.39 28.05 10.11
N PRO A 190 11.68 28.73 11.24
CA PRO A 190 10.91 28.60 12.46
C PRO A 190 9.44 28.96 12.33
N LYS A 191 9.08 29.81 11.36
CA LYS A 191 7.69 30.23 11.11
C LYS A 191 6.84 29.05 10.58
N VAL A 192 7.46 28.17 9.78
CA VAL A 192 6.80 26.96 9.26
C VAL A 192 6.48 26.01 10.43
N TYR A 193 7.44 25.80 11.31
CA TYR A 193 7.24 24.95 12.49
C TYR A 193 6.19 25.54 13.44
N GLN A 194 6.16 26.84 13.65
CA GLN A 194 5.12 27.51 14.43
C GLN A 194 3.70 27.32 13.83
N LEU A 195 3.56 27.32 12.51
CA LEU A 195 2.28 27.02 11.86
C LEU A 195 1.83 25.58 12.13
N LEU A 196 2.75 24.63 12.05
CA LEU A 196 2.47 23.22 12.34
C LEU A 196 2.07 23.01 13.81
N GLN A 197 2.79 23.64 14.75
CA GLN A 197 2.47 23.62 16.19
C GLN A 197 1.12 24.25 16.53
N LYS A 198 0.63 25.18 15.73
CA LYS A 198 -0.72 25.75 15.86
C LYS A 198 -1.82 24.89 15.23
N GLY A 199 -1.45 23.76 14.61
CA GLY A 199 -2.40 22.86 13.96
C GLY A 199 -2.86 23.31 12.57
N TYR A 200 -2.19 24.27 11.94
CA TYR A 200 -2.48 24.70 10.57
C TYR A 200 -1.92 23.68 9.55
N THR A 201 -2.50 22.49 9.53
CA THR A 201 -2.04 21.34 8.73
C THR A 201 -2.89 21.07 7.50
N GLN A 202 -3.92 21.87 7.27
CA GLN A 202 -4.82 21.69 6.13
C GLN A 202 -4.07 21.82 4.80
N ASN A 203 -4.31 20.89 3.88
CA ASN A 203 -3.63 20.79 2.58
C ASN A 203 -2.11 20.54 2.63
N ILE A 204 -1.54 20.23 3.79
CA ILE A 204 -0.16 19.79 3.89
C ILE A 204 -0.12 18.26 3.71
N PHE A 205 0.68 17.81 2.76
CA PHE A 205 0.81 16.39 2.41
C PHE A 205 1.16 15.54 3.65
N GLN A 206 0.36 14.51 3.91
CA GLN A 206 0.46 13.57 5.05
C GLN A 206 0.26 14.19 6.45
N PHE A 207 0.06 15.49 6.59
CA PHE A 207 -0.10 16.17 7.88
C PHE A 207 -1.57 16.53 8.21
N SER A 208 -2.49 16.42 7.25
CA SER A 208 -3.88 16.89 7.39
C SER A 208 -4.82 15.91 8.13
N SER A 209 -4.35 14.73 8.53
CA SER A 209 -5.19 13.82 9.33
C SER A 209 -5.37 14.31 10.77
N LYS A 210 -6.54 14.05 11.37
CA LYS A 210 -6.83 14.45 12.77
C LYS A 210 -5.78 13.95 13.77
N GLY A 211 -5.30 12.71 13.58
CA GLY A 211 -4.26 12.13 14.41
C GLY A 211 -2.93 12.87 14.31
N MET A 212 -2.50 13.17 13.08
CA MET A 212 -1.25 13.90 12.83
C MET A 212 -1.35 15.34 13.33
N THR A 213 -2.46 16.04 13.09
CA THR A 213 -2.67 17.39 13.62
C THR A 213 -2.58 17.41 15.15
N LYS A 214 -3.23 16.42 15.83
CA LYS A 214 -3.16 16.31 17.28
C LYS A 214 -1.73 16.08 17.78
N PHE A 215 -0.97 15.23 17.10
CA PHE A 215 0.43 14.94 17.42
C PHE A 215 1.32 16.20 17.30
N LEU A 216 1.10 17.02 16.27
CA LEU A 216 1.90 18.23 16.05
C LEU A 216 1.61 19.36 17.03
N VAL A 217 0.43 19.38 17.66
CA VAL A 217 0.01 20.39 18.63
C VAL A 217 0.37 19.99 20.07
N SER A 218 0.62 18.68 20.32
CA SER A 218 1.03 18.16 21.63
C SER A 218 2.48 18.49 21.94
#